data_fa1dbcc680cd116ad50675f0ec9592d3
#
_entry.id   fa1dbcc680cd116ad50675f0ec9592d3
#
_cell.length_a   1.000
_cell.length_b   1.000
_cell.length_c   1.000
_cell.angle_alpha   90.00
_cell.angle_beta   90.00
_cell.angle_gamma   90.00
#
_symmetry.space_group_name_H-M   'P 1'
#
loop_
_entity.id
_entity.type
_entity.pdbx_description
1 polymer ?
#
loop_
_entity_poly.entity_id
_entity_poly.type
_entity_poly.pdbx_seq_one_letter_code
_entity_poly.pdbx_strand_id
1 'polypeptide(L)'
;MTENGHLHSVESIDHVQLAMPPGPEAEALAESFFSGLLGVPRVPKPPELASRGGCWFERGRLKVHLGVEEDFRPARKAHPAFVVSGLDDLCTALERLGYPTRRAEDVPGSPQWYVDDPFGNRIELIPTRLPGG
;
A
#
# COMPACT_ATOMS: atom_id res chain seq x y z
N MET A 1 13.66 -19.56 -23.80
CA MET A 1 12.36 -18.89 -23.90
C MET A 1 11.65 -18.95 -22.56
N THR A 2 10.84 -17.94 -22.25
CA THR A 2 9.96 -17.97 -21.10
C THR A 2 8.78 -18.90 -21.37
N GLU A 3 8.02 -19.22 -20.31
CA GLU A 3 6.87 -20.12 -20.44
C GLU A 3 5.75 -19.58 -21.35
N ASN A 4 5.72 -18.27 -21.62
CA ASN A 4 4.74 -17.71 -22.57
C ASN A 4 5.23 -17.70 -24.01
N GLY A 5 6.35 -18.35 -24.31
CA GLY A 5 6.88 -18.48 -25.65
C GLY A 5 7.74 -17.32 -26.14
N HIS A 6 7.96 -16.29 -25.32
CA HIS A 6 8.82 -15.16 -25.66
C HIS A 6 10.24 -15.35 -25.16
N LEU A 7 11.20 -14.65 -25.80
CA LEU A 7 12.60 -14.68 -25.35
C LEU A 7 12.79 -13.90 -24.04
N HIS A 8 11.88 -13.01 -23.72
CA HIS A 8 11.92 -12.21 -22.49
C HIS A 8 10.48 -11.93 -22.05
N SER A 9 10.33 -11.66 -20.77
CA SER A 9 9.01 -11.40 -20.20
C SER A 9 9.20 -10.79 -18.80
N VAL A 10 8.21 -9.97 -18.39
CA VAL A 10 8.13 -9.51 -17.02
C VAL A 10 7.66 -10.69 -16.17
N GLU A 11 8.37 -10.99 -15.09
CA GLU A 11 8.10 -12.18 -14.27
C GLU A 11 7.11 -11.93 -13.15
N SER A 12 7.22 -10.78 -12.48
CA SER A 12 6.39 -10.50 -11.30
C SER A 12 6.53 -9.02 -10.93
N ILE A 13 5.78 -8.63 -9.90
CA ILE A 13 5.95 -7.31 -9.28
C ILE A 13 6.90 -7.48 -8.10
N ASP A 14 7.98 -6.69 -8.06
CA ASP A 14 8.90 -6.68 -6.93
C ASP A 14 8.35 -5.84 -5.77
N HIS A 15 7.92 -4.63 -6.07
CA HIS A 15 7.36 -3.72 -5.06
C HIS A 15 6.43 -2.73 -5.73
N VAL A 16 5.61 -2.06 -4.93
CA VAL A 16 4.89 -0.87 -5.35
C VAL A 16 5.46 0.32 -4.61
N GLN A 17 5.54 1.46 -5.29
CA GLN A 17 6.01 2.67 -4.66
C GLN A 17 4.98 3.77 -4.81
N LEU A 18 4.64 4.41 -3.69
CA LEU A 18 3.76 5.56 -3.65
C LEU A 18 4.61 6.79 -3.35
N ALA A 19 4.13 7.96 -3.73
CA ALA A 19 4.80 9.19 -3.39
C ALA A 19 4.37 9.69 -2.01
N MET A 20 5.23 10.46 -1.37
CA MET A 20 4.92 11.12 -0.11
C MET A 20 5.60 12.48 -0.06
N PRO A 21 5.08 13.44 0.72
CA PRO A 21 5.77 14.70 0.90
C PRO A 21 7.02 14.51 1.77
N PRO A 22 7.98 15.46 1.71
CA PRO A 22 9.19 15.34 2.51
C PRO A 22 8.94 15.65 3.98
N GLY A 23 9.85 15.21 4.83
CA GLY A 23 9.95 15.60 6.22
C GLY A 23 9.69 14.46 7.20
N PRO A 24 10.23 14.60 8.42
CA PRO A 24 10.11 13.57 9.45
C PRO A 24 8.68 13.37 9.94
N GLU A 25 7.85 14.41 9.93
CA GLU A 25 6.46 14.27 10.32
C GLU A 25 5.69 13.42 9.33
N ALA A 26 5.97 13.58 8.02
CA ALA A 26 5.36 12.75 6.99
C ALA A 26 5.79 11.30 7.14
N GLU A 27 7.08 11.05 7.43
CA GLU A 27 7.56 9.69 7.66
C GLU A 27 6.89 9.05 8.87
N ALA A 28 6.66 9.81 9.94
CA ALA A 28 5.97 9.29 11.11
C ALA A 28 4.51 8.91 10.80
N LEU A 29 3.83 9.72 10.00
CA LEU A 29 2.47 9.40 9.55
C LEU A 29 2.45 8.15 8.69
N ALA A 30 3.43 8.02 7.79
CA ALA A 30 3.55 6.84 6.95
C ALA A 30 3.73 5.58 7.79
N GLU A 31 4.60 5.64 8.79
CA GLU A 31 4.85 4.50 9.67
C GLU A 31 3.62 4.12 10.47
N SER A 32 2.89 5.09 11.02
CA SER A 32 1.65 4.83 11.76
C SER A 32 0.61 4.12 10.87
N PHE A 33 0.52 4.53 9.61
CA PHE A 33 -0.47 3.98 8.71
C PHE A 33 -0.05 2.61 8.15
N PHE A 34 1.10 2.54 7.50
CA PHE A 34 1.50 1.31 6.81
C PHE A 34 1.96 0.22 7.78
N SER A 35 2.69 0.58 8.82
CA SER A 35 3.12 -0.38 9.82
C SER A 35 2.06 -0.56 10.91
N GLY A 36 1.59 0.54 11.48
CA GLY A 36 0.67 0.48 12.62
C GLY A 36 -0.71 -0.05 12.26
N LEU A 37 -1.30 0.40 11.17
CA LEU A 37 -2.65 0.00 10.77
C LEU A 37 -2.64 -1.15 9.79
N LEU A 38 -1.86 -1.05 8.71
CA LEU A 38 -1.86 -2.10 7.68
C LEU A 38 -1.01 -3.32 8.05
N GLY A 39 -0.17 -3.20 9.07
CA GLY A 39 0.59 -4.34 9.58
C GLY A 39 1.80 -4.74 8.75
N VAL A 40 2.34 -3.83 7.95
CA VAL A 40 3.53 -4.09 7.15
C VAL A 40 4.72 -3.38 7.79
N PRO A 41 5.63 -4.07 8.46
CA PRO A 41 6.66 -3.42 9.27
C PRO A 41 7.62 -2.57 8.45
N ARG A 42 8.07 -1.47 9.04
CA ARG A 42 9.08 -0.62 8.42
C ARG A 42 10.42 -1.33 8.44
N VAL A 43 11.14 -1.28 7.31
CA VAL A 43 12.48 -1.86 7.20
C VAL A 43 13.47 -0.77 6.80
N PRO A 44 14.77 -0.93 7.16
CA PRO A 44 15.76 0.07 6.79
C PRO A 44 15.99 0.10 5.28
N LYS A 45 16.20 1.31 4.75
CA LYS A 45 16.59 1.49 3.36
C LYS A 45 18.09 1.24 3.21
N PRO A 46 18.56 0.84 2.02
CA PRO A 46 20.00 0.79 1.78
C PRO A 46 20.67 2.14 2.11
N PRO A 47 21.89 2.12 2.69
CA PRO A 47 22.55 3.38 3.07
C PRO A 47 22.67 4.40 1.94
N GLU A 48 22.82 3.93 0.70
CA GLU A 48 22.95 4.79 -0.47
C GLU A 48 21.68 5.59 -0.74
N LEU A 49 20.53 5.11 -0.26
CA LEU A 49 19.24 5.77 -0.48
C LEU A 49 18.70 6.47 0.77
N ALA A 50 19.32 6.24 1.93
CA ALA A 50 18.80 6.74 3.20
C ALA A 50 18.63 8.27 3.21
N SER A 51 19.54 9.00 2.58
CA SER A 51 19.49 10.47 2.57
C SER A 51 18.38 11.04 1.70
N ARG A 52 17.75 10.24 0.86
CA ARG A 52 16.65 10.69 -0.01
C ARG A 52 15.32 10.82 0.72
N GLY A 53 15.24 10.34 1.97
CA GLY A 53 13.99 10.30 2.70
C GLY A 53 13.08 9.19 2.21
N GLY A 54 11.87 9.14 2.76
CA GLY A 54 10.91 8.10 2.44
C GLY A 54 11.04 6.89 3.34
N CYS A 55 10.18 5.92 3.10
CA CYS A 55 10.05 4.77 3.99
C CYS A 55 9.84 3.50 3.17
N TRP A 56 10.41 2.39 3.63
CA TRP A 56 10.17 1.08 3.06
C TRP A 56 9.43 0.22 4.09
N PHE A 57 8.36 -0.44 3.65
CA PHE A 57 7.57 -1.36 4.48
C PHE A 57 7.54 -2.70 3.78
N GLU A 58 8.03 -3.75 4.45
CA GLU A 58 8.15 -5.06 3.81
C GLU A 58 7.85 -6.19 4.78
N ARG A 59 7.12 -7.19 4.31
CA ARG A 59 6.92 -8.45 5.01
C ARG A 59 6.78 -9.55 3.96
N GLY A 60 7.77 -10.45 3.92
CA GLY A 60 7.79 -11.50 2.90
C GLY A 60 7.87 -10.90 1.50
N ARG A 61 6.92 -11.25 0.65
CA ARG A 61 6.88 -10.73 -0.73
C ARG A 61 6.14 -9.40 -0.84
N LEU A 62 5.48 -8.99 0.21
CA LEU A 62 4.76 -7.72 0.21
C LEU A 62 5.77 -6.60 0.47
N LYS A 63 5.93 -5.72 -0.51
CA LYS A 63 6.88 -4.60 -0.42
C LYS A 63 6.20 -3.34 -0.87
N VAL A 64 6.05 -2.39 0.05
CA VAL A 64 5.43 -1.10 -0.21
C VAL A 64 6.45 -0.03 0.16
N HIS A 65 6.89 0.71 -0.83
CA HIS A 65 7.88 1.77 -0.65
C HIS A 65 7.21 3.13 -0.80
N LEU A 66 7.64 4.11 -0.04
CA LEU A 66 7.22 5.48 -0.19
C LEU A 66 8.42 6.32 -0.57
N GLY A 67 8.34 7.02 -1.70
CA GLY A 67 9.38 7.90 -2.17
C GLY A 67 9.00 9.35 -2.01
N VAL A 68 9.93 10.18 -1.59
CA VAL A 68 9.68 11.61 -1.39
C VAL A 68 9.60 12.32 -2.73
N GLU A 69 8.57 13.14 -2.87
CA GLU A 69 8.37 14.01 -4.03
C GLU A 69 8.19 15.43 -3.52
N GLU A 70 9.11 16.33 -3.91
CA GLU A 70 9.07 17.70 -3.41
C GLU A 70 7.78 18.44 -3.79
N ASP A 71 7.33 18.28 -5.02
CA ASP A 71 6.06 18.83 -5.46
C ASP A 71 5.01 17.75 -5.40
N PHE A 72 4.77 17.24 -4.19
CA PHE A 72 3.91 16.08 -3.98
C PHE A 72 2.48 16.32 -4.40
N ARG A 73 1.92 15.33 -5.11
CA ARG A 73 0.51 15.24 -5.44
C ARG A 73 0.05 13.82 -5.23
N PRO A 74 -1.09 13.61 -4.56
CA PRO A 74 -1.56 12.24 -4.32
C PRO A 74 -2.05 11.56 -5.60
N ALA A 75 -1.84 10.25 -5.65
CA ALA A 75 -2.38 9.41 -6.72
C ALA A 75 -3.83 9.09 -6.37
N ARG A 76 -4.77 9.68 -7.10
CA ARG A 76 -6.20 9.52 -6.83
C ARG A 76 -6.86 8.49 -7.73
N LYS A 77 -6.24 8.15 -8.85
CA LYS A 77 -6.75 7.15 -9.77
C LYS A 77 -5.88 5.90 -9.77
N ALA A 78 -4.59 6.06 -10.00
CA ALA A 78 -3.64 4.95 -9.91
C ALA A 78 -3.56 4.50 -8.44
N HIS A 79 -3.64 3.21 -8.19
CA HIS A 79 -3.67 2.71 -6.82
C HIS A 79 -3.26 1.24 -6.78
N PRO A 80 -2.64 0.80 -5.68
CA PRO A 80 -2.43 -0.62 -5.43
C PRO A 80 -3.69 -1.24 -4.83
N ALA A 81 -3.86 -2.54 -5.00
CA ALA A 81 -4.91 -3.31 -4.34
C ALA A 81 -4.25 -4.36 -3.48
N PHE A 82 -4.55 -4.34 -2.18
CA PHE A 82 -4.00 -5.29 -1.21
C PHE A 82 -5.06 -6.29 -0.79
N VAL A 83 -4.67 -7.54 -0.71
CA VAL A 83 -5.53 -8.59 -0.17
C VAL A 83 -5.33 -8.60 1.36
N VAL A 84 -6.43 -8.49 2.11
CA VAL A 84 -6.39 -8.27 3.55
C VAL A 84 -7.14 -9.37 4.29
N SER A 85 -6.49 -9.96 5.30
CA SER A 85 -7.16 -10.82 6.27
C SER A 85 -7.75 -9.93 7.36
N GLY A 86 -8.98 -10.26 7.82
CA GLY A 86 -9.61 -9.47 8.86
C GLY A 86 -9.98 -8.07 8.39
N LEU A 87 -10.51 -7.96 7.19
CA LEU A 87 -10.80 -6.66 6.58
C LEU A 87 -11.79 -5.84 7.40
N ASP A 88 -12.80 -6.47 8.01
CA ASP A 88 -13.77 -5.74 8.84
C ASP A 88 -13.08 -5.08 10.02
N ASP A 89 -12.16 -5.79 10.67
CA ASP A 89 -11.42 -5.24 11.79
C ASP A 89 -10.50 -4.10 11.35
N LEU A 90 -9.89 -4.25 10.17
CA LEU A 90 -9.05 -3.19 9.62
C LEU A 90 -9.88 -1.94 9.31
N CYS A 91 -11.04 -2.11 8.68
CA CYS A 91 -11.91 -0.97 8.38
C CYS A 91 -12.34 -0.25 9.66
N THR A 92 -12.66 -1.01 10.72
CA THR A 92 -12.99 -0.42 12.02
C THR A 92 -11.83 0.39 12.58
N ALA A 93 -10.62 -0.15 12.52
CA ALA A 93 -9.43 0.54 13.01
C ALA A 93 -9.13 1.81 12.21
N LEU A 94 -9.26 1.72 10.89
CA LEU A 94 -9.05 2.88 10.01
C LEU A 94 -10.05 3.98 10.34
N GLU A 95 -11.33 3.65 10.43
CA GLU A 95 -12.37 4.63 10.75
C GLU A 95 -12.12 5.31 12.10
N ARG A 96 -11.71 4.55 13.10
CA ARG A 96 -11.42 5.10 14.43
C ARG A 96 -10.31 6.14 14.43
N LEU A 97 -9.36 6.01 13.52
CA LEU A 97 -8.23 6.92 13.45
C LEU A 97 -8.42 8.00 12.39
N GLY A 98 -9.63 8.12 11.85
CA GLY A 98 -9.97 9.20 10.93
C GLY A 98 -9.68 8.92 9.47
N TYR A 99 -9.53 7.65 9.10
CA TYR A 99 -9.37 7.24 7.70
C TYR A 99 -10.66 6.60 7.20
N PRO A 100 -11.56 7.38 6.57
CA PRO A 100 -12.84 6.85 6.09
C PRO A 100 -12.63 5.76 5.04
N THR A 101 -13.45 4.71 5.12
CA THR A 101 -13.42 3.63 4.14
C THR A 101 -14.68 3.69 3.29
N ARG A 102 -14.57 3.32 2.02
CA ARG A 102 -15.70 3.27 1.08
C ARG A 102 -15.80 1.87 0.49
N ARG A 103 -17.01 1.30 0.60
CA ARG A 103 -17.26 0.01 -0.04
C ARG A 103 -17.71 0.24 -1.48
N ALA A 104 -17.21 -0.58 -2.40
CA ALA A 104 -17.62 -0.58 -3.79
C ALA A 104 -17.78 -2.02 -4.26
N GLU A 105 -18.46 -2.19 -5.39
CA GLU A 105 -18.62 -3.51 -5.97
C GLU A 105 -18.62 -3.33 -7.48
N ASP A 106 -17.46 -2.93 -8.00
CA ASP A 106 -17.28 -2.68 -9.42
C ASP A 106 -17.47 -3.95 -10.24
N VAL A 107 -17.12 -5.10 -9.64
CA VAL A 107 -17.39 -6.43 -10.21
C VAL A 107 -18.46 -7.08 -9.32
N PRO A 108 -19.64 -7.41 -9.87
CA PRO A 108 -20.70 -8.04 -9.08
C PRO A 108 -20.22 -9.28 -8.34
N GLY A 109 -20.50 -9.37 -7.04
CA GLY A 109 -20.09 -10.47 -6.19
C GLY A 109 -18.66 -10.37 -5.68
N SER A 110 -17.94 -9.32 -6.02
CA SER A 110 -16.54 -9.14 -5.60
C SER A 110 -16.36 -7.78 -4.96
N PRO A 111 -16.84 -7.58 -3.73
CA PRO A 111 -16.75 -6.28 -3.09
C PRO A 111 -15.30 -5.91 -2.76
N GLN A 112 -15.04 -4.61 -2.84
CA GLN A 112 -13.76 -4.05 -2.46
C GLN A 112 -13.99 -2.78 -1.64
N TRP A 113 -12.97 -2.35 -0.94
CA TRP A 113 -13.00 -1.15 -0.12
C TRP A 113 -11.87 -0.22 -0.55
N TYR A 114 -12.10 1.07 -0.43
CA TYR A 114 -11.09 2.09 -0.71
C TYR A 114 -10.82 2.89 0.55
N VAL A 115 -9.57 3.24 0.72
CA VAL A 115 -9.11 4.15 1.78
C VAL A 115 -7.99 4.99 1.19
N ASP A 116 -7.85 6.23 1.66
CA ASP A 116 -6.71 7.04 1.29
C ASP A 116 -5.65 6.92 2.38
N ASP A 117 -4.37 6.89 1.97
CA ASP A 117 -3.29 6.91 2.94
C ASP A 117 -3.20 8.31 3.57
N PRO A 118 -2.26 8.56 4.52
CA PRO A 118 -2.19 9.88 5.19
C PRO A 118 -1.99 11.06 4.25
N PHE A 119 -1.54 10.80 3.03
CA PHE A 119 -1.21 11.85 2.06
C PHE A 119 -2.25 11.98 0.95
N GLY A 120 -3.29 11.16 0.97
CA GLY A 120 -4.33 11.18 -0.04
C GLY A 120 -4.15 10.21 -1.19
N ASN A 121 -3.14 9.34 -1.15
CA ASN A 121 -3.00 8.30 -2.16
C ASN A 121 -4.09 7.25 -1.97
N ARG A 122 -4.74 6.86 -3.07
CA ARG A 122 -5.80 5.85 -3.02
C ARG A 122 -5.22 4.46 -2.83
N ILE A 123 -5.88 3.67 -1.99
CA ILE A 123 -5.56 2.27 -1.76
C ILE A 123 -6.85 1.47 -1.83
N GLU A 124 -6.80 0.33 -2.50
CA GLU A 124 -7.91 -0.61 -2.57
C GLU A 124 -7.62 -1.77 -1.63
N LEU A 125 -8.64 -2.24 -0.91
CA LEU A 125 -8.54 -3.35 0.03
C LEU A 125 -9.52 -4.43 -0.40
N ILE A 126 -9.02 -5.64 -0.53
CA ILE A 126 -9.79 -6.79 -1.00
C ILE A 126 -9.75 -7.88 0.07
N PRO A 127 -10.89 -8.44 0.47
CA PRO A 127 -10.86 -9.51 1.46
C PRO A 127 -10.22 -10.78 0.91
N THR A 128 -9.58 -11.55 1.78
CA THR A 128 -9.07 -12.86 1.38
C THR A 128 -10.24 -13.73 0.92
N ARG A 129 -9.97 -14.57 -0.08
CA ARG A 129 -10.98 -15.46 -0.65
C ARG A 129 -10.86 -16.88 -0.14
N LEU A 130 -10.03 -17.11 0.86
CA LEU A 130 -9.86 -18.42 1.45
C LEU A 130 -11.11 -18.78 2.25
N PRO A 131 -11.51 -20.07 2.27
CA PRO A 131 -12.63 -20.50 3.10
C PRO A 131 -12.39 -20.09 4.55
N GLY A 132 -13.39 -19.45 5.15
CA GLY A 132 -13.30 -18.96 6.51
C GLY A 132 -12.52 -17.66 6.68
N GLY A 133 -12.10 -17.08 5.58
CA GLY A 133 -11.34 -15.82 5.60
C GLY A 133 -12.22 -14.60 5.38
#